data_5328e99be18dbee1bb07d91c9a738ec6
#
_entry.id   5328e99be18dbee1bb07d91c9a738ec6
#
_cell.length_a   1.000
_cell.length_b   1.000
_cell.length_c   1.000
_cell.angle_alpha   90.00
_cell.angle_beta   90.00
_cell.angle_gamma   90.00
#
_symmetry.space_group_name_H-M   'P 1'
#
loop_
_entity.id
_entity.type
_entity.pdbx_description
1 polymer ?
#
loop_
_entity_poly.entity_id
_entity_poly.type
_entity_poly.pdbx_seq_one_letter_code
_entity_poly.pdbx_strand_id
1 'polypeptide(L)'
;MEALGGYPSKSSSPKAKTLTVLLSMTVGVGCLFLLQTQLRPRKPTDFYSFEVKDAKGRTVSLAKYRGKASLVVNVASHSERTEENYASLQELHRELGTSHFNVLAFPCGQFGDTETGTSRDIEAFAKSTHGVTFPFFGRIKIMGSEADPAFKFLTDSVQKTPKWNFWKFLVNPEGRVVRFWRTDEPAESVRREATALVNRWQGA
;
A
#
# COMPACT_ATOMS: atom_id res chain seq x y z
N MET A 1 -15.61 76.75 41.26
CA MET A 1 -16.27 75.69 42.04
C MET A 1 -16.93 74.75 41.01
N GLU A 2 -16.20 73.83 40.50
CA GLU A 2 -16.64 72.97 39.42
C GLU A 2 -16.83 71.55 39.88
N ALA A 3 -17.98 71.01 39.57
CA ALA A 3 -18.34 69.61 39.90
C ALA A 3 -17.81 68.71 38.80
N LEU A 4 -16.93 67.81 39.20
CA LEU A 4 -16.42 66.73 38.35
C LEU A 4 -17.50 65.67 38.07
N GLY A 5 -17.90 65.58 36.80
CA GLY A 5 -18.84 64.54 36.32
C GLY A 5 -18.19 63.18 36.28
N GLY A 6 -18.72 62.26 37.02
CA GLY A 6 -18.33 60.85 36.95
C GLY A 6 -18.87 60.15 35.73
N TYR A 7 -18.02 59.50 34.97
CA TYR A 7 -18.42 58.63 33.86
C TYR A 7 -19.07 57.31 34.38
N PRO A 8 -20.18 56.84 33.84
CA PRO A 8 -20.77 55.59 34.27
C PRO A 8 -19.97 54.43 33.64
N SER A 9 -19.39 53.61 34.49
CA SER A 9 -18.83 52.32 34.10
C SER A 9 -19.96 51.36 33.69
N LYS A 10 -20.01 50.94 32.42
CA LYS A 10 -20.93 49.92 31.98
C LYS A 10 -20.47 48.54 32.54
N SER A 11 -21.09 48.11 33.64
CA SER A 11 -20.93 46.76 34.13
C SER A 11 -21.72 45.82 33.19
N SER A 12 -21.02 44.95 32.47
CA SER A 12 -21.66 43.90 31.68
C SER A 12 -22.37 42.90 32.60
N SER A 13 -23.65 42.63 32.38
CA SER A 13 -24.43 41.73 33.23
C SER A 13 -23.82 40.32 33.24
N PRO A 14 -23.90 39.59 34.37
CA PRO A 14 -23.34 38.23 34.47
C PRO A 14 -23.91 37.26 33.44
N LYS A 15 -25.16 37.46 32.99
CA LYS A 15 -25.81 36.68 31.95
C LYS A 15 -25.15 36.82 30.58
N ALA A 16 -24.65 38.02 30.21
CA ALA A 16 -23.95 38.25 28.96
C ALA A 16 -22.59 37.55 28.93
N LYS A 17 -21.85 37.57 30.03
CA LYS A 17 -20.55 36.86 30.15
C LYS A 17 -20.70 35.34 30.02
N THR A 18 -21.74 34.76 30.68
CA THR A 18 -22.03 33.32 30.61
C THR A 18 -22.43 32.91 29.18
N LEU A 19 -23.22 33.70 28.48
CA LEU A 19 -23.62 33.42 27.12
C LEU A 19 -22.42 33.46 26.17
N THR A 20 -21.50 34.40 26.30
CA THR A 20 -20.28 34.51 25.50
C THR A 20 -19.36 33.31 25.70
N VAL A 21 -19.18 32.84 26.95
CA VAL A 21 -18.38 31.67 27.29
C VAL A 21 -19.00 30.39 26.68
N LEU A 22 -20.29 30.19 26.80
CA LEU A 22 -21.00 29.06 26.22
C LEU A 22 -20.87 29.03 24.67
N LEU A 23 -21.03 30.20 24.01
CA LEU A 23 -20.89 30.31 22.56
C LEU A 23 -19.47 30.01 22.11
N SER A 24 -18.45 30.50 22.84
CA SER A 24 -17.06 30.22 22.50
C SER A 24 -16.69 28.73 22.69
N MET A 25 -17.24 28.06 23.71
CA MET A 25 -17.02 26.62 23.90
C MET A 25 -17.67 25.79 22.81
N THR A 26 -18.89 26.14 22.35
CA THR A 26 -19.57 25.42 21.27
C THR A 26 -18.84 25.58 19.93
N VAL A 27 -18.33 26.78 19.63
CA VAL A 27 -17.52 27.02 18.43
C VAL A 27 -16.18 26.25 18.53
N GLY A 28 -15.53 26.29 19.69
CA GLY A 28 -14.29 25.54 19.92
C GLY A 28 -14.46 24.02 19.73
N VAL A 29 -15.50 23.44 20.30
CA VAL A 29 -15.82 22.00 20.14
C VAL A 29 -16.18 21.69 18.68
N GLY A 30 -16.93 22.54 18.01
CA GLY A 30 -17.27 22.40 16.58
C GLY A 30 -16.02 22.42 15.69
N CYS A 31 -15.09 23.37 15.93
CA CYS A 31 -13.80 23.42 15.23
C CYS A 31 -12.95 22.19 15.48
N LEU A 32 -12.88 21.70 16.72
CA LEU A 32 -12.12 20.51 17.08
C LEU A 32 -12.70 19.26 16.38
N PHE A 33 -14.04 19.16 16.32
CA PHE A 33 -14.72 18.07 15.64
C PHE A 33 -14.47 18.12 14.12
N LEU A 34 -14.52 19.29 13.51
CA LEU A 34 -14.21 19.48 12.09
C LEU A 34 -12.74 19.16 11.77
N LEU A 35 -11.79 19.58 12.65
CA LEU A 35 -10.38 19.19 12.50
C LEU A 35 -10.20 17.67 12.62
N GLN A 36 -10.87 17.01 13.56
CA GLN A 36 -10.77 15.56 13.72
C GLN A 36 -11.36 14.80 12.51
N THR A 37 -12.40 15.32 11.88
CA THR A 37 -12.96 14.70 10.66
C THR A 37 -12.03 14.87 9.45
N GLN A 38 -11.29 15.98 9.38
CA GLN A 38 -10.29 16.22 8.33
C GLN A 38 -9.02 15.35 8.51
N LEU A 39 -8.68 15.00 9.76
CA LEU A 39 -7.51 14.19 10.10
C LEU A 39 -7.77 12.69 10.06
N ARG A 40 -8.99 12.23 9.78
CA ARG A 40 -9.23 10.79 9.61
C ARG A 40 -8.48 10.31 8.37
N PRO A 41 -7.56 9.35 8.51
CA PRO A 41 -6.87 8.79 7.35
C PRO A 41 -7.93 8.24 6.40
N ARG A 42 -7.92 8.72 5.16
CA ARG A 42 -8.81 8.19 4.12
C ARG A 42 -8.50 6.71 3.96
N LYS A 43 -9.54 5.87 4.01
CA LYS A 43 -9.39 4.44 3.71
C LYS A 43 -8.71 4.31 2.35
N PRO A 44 -7.63 3.52 2.24
CA PRO A 44 -6.96 3.30 0.96
C PRO A 44 -7.97 2.84 -0.09
N THR A 45 -7.99 3.50 -1.23
CA THR A 45 -8.96 3.23 -2.30
C THR A 45 -8.40 2.33 -3.38
N ASP A 46 -7.07 2.19 -3.43
CA ASP A 46 -6.35 1.41 -4.42
C ASP A 46 -4.98 0.95 -3.87
N PHE A 47 -4.34 0.00 -4.56
CA PHE A 47 -3.06 -0.59 -4.15
C PHE A 47 -1.92 0.44 -4.03
N TYR A 48 -1.89 1.45 -4.88
CA TYR A 48 -0.81 2.44 -4.87
C TYR A 48 -0.95 3.50 -3.76
N SER A 49 -2.05 3.45 -2.99
CA SER A 49 -2.25 4.33 -1.83
C SER A 49 -1.55 3.84 -0.56
N PHE A 50 -0.92 2.66 -0.59
CA PHE A 50 -0.22 2.10 0.55
C PHE A 50 1.25 2.49 0.60
N GLU A 51 1.80 2.41 1.82
CA GLU A 51 3.22 2.44 2.10
C GLU A 51 3.67 1.08 2.64
N VAL A 52 4.85 0.63 2.21
CA VAL A 52 5.44 -0.65 2.61
C VAL A 52 6.89 -0.45 3.03
N LYS A 53 7.52 -1.47 3.63
CA LYS A 53 8.95 -1.44 3.91
C LYS A 53 9.75 -2.08 2.78
N ASP A 54 10.90 -1.48 2.43
CA ASP A 54 11.88 -2.13 1.56
C ASP A 54 12.72 -3.16 2.34
N ALA A 55 13.60 -3.88 1.66
CA ALA A 55 14.48 -4.87 2.28
C ALA A 55 15.44 -4.26 3.34
N LYS A 56 15.64 -2.95 3.34
CA LYS A 56 16.44 -2.20 4.33
C LYS A 56 15.59 -1.61 5.47
N GLY A 57 14.29 -1.88 5.50
CA GLY A 57 13.36 -1.37 6.51
C GLY A 57 12.89 0.08 6.31
N ARG A 58 13.25 0.71 5.19
CA ARG A 58 12.82 2.08 4.87
C ARG A 58 11.38 2.07 4.35
N THR A 59 10.61 3.08 4.70
CA THR A 59 9.25 3.25 4.16
C THR A 59 9.32 3.67 2.70
N VAL A 60 8.53 2.98 1.87
CA VAL A 60 8.41 3.21 0.43
C VAL A 60 6.95 3.38 0.09
N SER A 61 6.59 4.51 -0.51
CA SER A 61 5.25 4.72 -1.05
C SER A 61 5.07 3.96 -2.35
N LEU A 62 4.01 3.14 -2.44
CA LEU A 62 3.65 2.44 -3.66
C LEU A 62 3.12 3.40 -4.75
N ALA A 63 2.81 4.65 -4.40
CA ALA A 63 2.39 5.68 -5.36
C ALA A 63 3.40 5.91 -6.50
N LYS A 64 4.70 5.60 -6.28
CA LYS A 64 5.73 5.68 -7.33
C LYS A 64 5.52 4.72 -8.51
N TYR A 65 4.68 3.70 -8.33
CA TYR A 65 4.34 2.72 -9.37
C TYR A 65 3.02 3.04 -10.08
N ARG A 66 2.29 4.05 -9.60
CA ARG A 66 1.04 4.50 -10.24
C ARG A 66 1.28 4.91 -11.69
N GLY A 67 0.30 4.66 -12.55
CA GLY A 67 0.42 4.88 -14.00
C GLY A 67 1.09 3.74 -14.76
N LYS A 68 1.53 2.68 -14.05
CA LYS A 68 2.10 1.46 -14.64
C LYS A 68 1.34 0.25 -14.16
N ALA A 69 1.26 -0.80 -14.97
CA ALA A 69 0.78 -2.09 -14.48
C ALA A 69 1.79 -2.71 -13.51
N SER A 70 1.32 -3.42 -12.50
CA SER A 70 2.19 -4.10 -11.53
C SER A 70 1.75 -5.54 -11.32
N LEU A 71 2.69 -6.47 -11.37
CA LEU A 71 2.49 -7.85 -10.96
C LEU A 71 3.05 -8.03 -9.55
N VAL A 72 2.17 -8.13 -8.57
CA VAL A 72 2.53 -8.27 -7.15
C VAL A 72 2.57 -9.75 -6.78
N VAL A 73 3.67 -10.20 -6.18
CA VAL A 73 3.93 -11.62 -5.94
C VAL A 73 4.44 -11.86 -4.52
N ASN A 74 3.86 -12.82 -3.80
CA ASN A 74 4.45 -13.33 -2.57
C ASN A 74 5.51 -14.37 -2.90
N VAL A 75 6.75 -14.07 -2.60
CA VAL A 75 7.90 -14.89 -2.99
C VAL A 75 8.52 -15.65 -1.83
N ALA A 76 9.29 -16.70 -2.14
CA ALA A 76 10.08 -17.46 -1.20
C ALA A 76 11.38 -17.95 -1.84
N SER A 77 12.47 -18.01 -1.05
CA SER A 77 13.81 -18.38 -1.53
C SER A 77 14.02 -19.89 -1.68
N HIS A 78 13.28 -20.71 -0.94
CA HIS A 78 13.50 -22.17 -0.84
C HIS A 78 12.24 -23.00 -1.13
N SER A 79 11.31 -22.45 -1.91
CA SER A 79 10.18 -23.22 -2.42
C SER A 79 10.62 -24.08 -3.61
N GLU A 80 9.99 -25.22 -3.79
CA GLU A 80 10.24 -26.13 -4.94
C GLU A 80 10.11 -25.46 -6.32
N ARG A 81 9.37 -24.34 -6.40
CA ARG A 81 9.15 -23.58 -7.65
C ARG A 81 9.85 -22.24 -7.68
N THR A 82 10.83 -22.02 -6.81
CA THR A 82 11.55 -20.72 -6.70
C THR A 82 12.25 -20.38 -8.01
N GLU A 83 13.05 -21.31 -8.54
CA GLU A 83 13.83 -21.09 -9.78
C GLU A 83 12.94 -20.78 -10.97
N GLU A 84 11.93 -21.63 -11.22
CA GLU A 84 10.98 -21.46 -12.33
C GLU A 84 10.23 -20.12 -12.25
N ASN A 85 9.76 -19.75 -11.06
CA ASN A 85 9.02 -18.50 -10.88
C ASN A 85 9.92 -17.28 -11.02
N TYR A 86 11.12 -17.26 -10.43
CA TYR A 86 12.02 -16.13 -10.59
C TYR A 86 12.46 -15.95 -12.04
N ALA A 87 12.76 -17.04 -12.76
CA ALA A 87 13.10 -16.98 -14.18
C ALA A 87 11.96 -16.38 -15.02
N SER A 88 10.74 -16.88 -14.87
CA SER A 88 9.58 -16.38 -15.63
C SER A 88 9.19 -14.94 -15.26
N LEU A 89 9.28 -14.56 -13.99
CA LEU A 89 9.03 -13.18 -13.54
C LEU A 89 10.08 -12.21 -14.06
N GLN A 90 11.37 -12.61 -14.07
CA GLN A 90 12.47 -11.79 -14.59
C GLN A 90 12.36 -11.60 -16.10
N GLU A 91 12.00 -12.65 -16.82
CA GLU A 91 11.76 -12.56 -18.27
C GLU A 91 10.62 -11.58 -18.58
N LEU A 92 9.48 -11.71 -17.91
CA LEU A 92 8.33 -10.84 -18.06
C LEU A 92 8.67 -9.38 -17.72
N HIS A 93 9.43 -9.17 -16.63
CA HIS A 93 9.89 -7.84 -16.22
C HIS A 93 10.76 -7.17 -17.27
N ARG A 94 11.66 -7.94 -17.89
CA ARG A 94 12.53 -7.47 -18.98
C ARG A 94 11.75 -7.19 -20.27
N GLU A 95 10.82 -8.06 -20.62
CA GLU A 95 10.02 -7.97 -21.85
C GLU A 95 9.11 -6.74 -21.88
N LEU A 96 8.35 -6.52 -20.80
CA LEU A 96 7.39 -5.42 -20.74
C LEU A 96 8.05 -4.07 -20.38
N GLY A 97 9.28 -4.10 -19.87
CA GLY A 97 10.07 -2.92 -19.52
C GLY A 97 9.50 -2.13 -18.34
N THR A 98 10.39 -1.43 -17.64
CA THR A 98 10.04 -0.68 -16.40
C THR A 98 9.25 0.61 -16.63
N SER A 99 9.12 1.05 -17.88
CA SER A 99 8.32 2.23 -18.24
C SER A 99 6.82 2.00 -18.09
N HIS A 100 6.36 0.76 -18.28
CA HIS A 100 4.93 0.43 -18.34
C HIS A 100 4.51 -0.68 -17.39
N PHE A 101 5.48 -1.43 -16.86
CA PHE A 101 5.22 -2.60 -16.04
C PHE A 101 6.26 -2.76 -14.91
N ASN A 102 5.83 -3.31 -13.79
CA ASN A 102 6.71 -3.69 -12.69
C ASN A 102 6.34 -5.08 -12.17
N VAL A 103 7.35 -5.83 -11.73
CA VAL A 103 7.17 -6.96 -10.81
C VAL A 103 7.51 -6.44 -9.42
N LEU A 104 6.65 -6.69 -8.43
CA LEU A 104 6.80 -6.25 -7.05
C LEU A 104 6.82 -7.48 -6.14
N ALA A 105 8.00 -7.83 -5.62
CA ALA A 105 8.21 -9.04 -4.85
C ALA A 105 8.12 -8.79 -3.34
N PHE A 106 7.23 -9.53 -2.67
CA PHE A 106 7.02 -9.49 -1.23
C PHE A 106 7.38 -10.85 -0.61
N PRO A 107 8.55 -10.99 0.04
CA PRO A 107 8.91 -12.21 0.72
C PRO A 107 7.93 -12.56 1.85
N CYS A 108 7.53 -13.83 1.94
CA CYS A 108 6.58 -14.32 2.93
C CYS A 108 7.00 -15.68 3.50
N GLY A 109 7.22 -15.73 4.81
CA GLY A 109 7.60 -16.95 5.52
C GLY A 109 6.44 -17.70 6.21
N GLN A 110 5.21 -17.57 5.69
CA GLN A 110 4.03 -18.23 6.30
C GLN A 110 3.70 -19.61 5.70
N PHE A 111 4.50 -20.09 4.75
CA PHE A 111 4.28 -21.36 4.05
C PHE A 111 5.46 -22.32 4.28
N GLY A 112 5.55 -22.86 5.49
CA GLY A 112 6.67 -23.70 5.92
C GLY A 112 7.99 -22.91 6.02
N ASP A 113 9.11 -23.63 6.01
CA ASP A 113 10.45 -23.06 6.13
C ASP A 113 11.02 -22.59 4.77
N THR A 114 10.15 -22.15 3.87
CA THR A 114 10.52 -21.77 2.50
C THR A 114 11.10 -20.37 2.40
N GLU A 115 10.98 -19.55 3.46
CA GLU A 115 11.54 -18.19 3.53
C GLU A 115 11.95 -17.84 4.97
N THR A 116 13.22 -18.05 5.29
CA THR A 116 13.76 -17.96 6.67
C THR A 116 14.74 -16.81 6.90
N GLY A 117 15.31 -16.22 5.85
CA GLY A 117 16.30 -15.16 5.93
C GLY A 117 15.77 -13.81 6.40
N THR A 118 16.70 -12.87 6.66
CA THR A 118 16.34 -11.46 6.78
C THR A 118 15.93 -10.89 5.43
N SER A 119 15.16 -9.79 5.41
CA SER A 119 14.75 -9.15 4.15
C SER A 119 15.92 -8.81 3.23
N ARG A 120 17.10 -8.46 3.80
CA ARG A 120 18.32 -8.18 3.03
C ARG A 120 18.94 -9.43 2.44
N ASP A 121 19.00 -10.52 3.20
CA ASP A 121 19.55 -11.79 2.74
C ASP A 121 18.70 -12.36 1.61
N ILE A 122 17.37 -12.28 1.73
CA ILE A 122 16.42 -12.70 0.73
C ILE A 122 16.60 -11.91 -0.58
N GLU A 123 16.66 -10.57 -0.50
CA GLU A 123 16.91 -9.73 -1.67
C GLU A 123 18.27 -10.05 -2.31
N ALA A 124 19.33 -10.21 -1.50
CA ALA A 124 20.66 -10.54 -1.98
C ALA A 124 20.70 -11.91 -2.67
N PHE A 125 20.06 -12.93 -2.08
CA PHE A 125 19.95 -14.27 -2.65
C PHE A 125 19.23 -14.23 -4.01
N ALA A 126 18.05 -13.60 -4.08
CA ALA A 126 17.30 -13.48 -5.32
C ALA A 126 18.11 -12.81 -6.43
N LYS A 127 18.84 -11.75 -6.12
CA LYS A 127 19.70 -11.03 -7.08
C LYS A 127 20.92 -11.83 -7.51
N SER A 128 21.64 -12.42 -6.56
CA SER A 128 22.91 -13.11 -6.85
C SER A 128 22.71 -14.49 -7.49
N THR A 129 21.68 -15.23 -7.06
CA THR A 129 21.45 -16.62 -7.49
C THR A 129 20.54 -16.69 -8.72
N HIS A 130 19.50 -15.84 -8.77
CA HIS A 130 18.50 -15.89 -9.84
C HIS A 130 18.56 -14.69 -10.80
N GLY A 131 19.50 -13.74 -10.59
CA GLY A 131 19.70 -12.60 -11.48
C GLY A 131 18.49 -11.65 -11.57
N VAL A 132 17.63 -11.63 -10.56
CA VAL A 132 16.43 -10.78 -10.58
C VAL A 132 16.77 -9.30 -10.41
N THR A 133 16.10 -8.44 -11.17
CA THR A 133 16.32 -6.99 -11.16
C THR A 133 15.10 -6.19 -10.70
N PHE A 134 13.96 -6.84 -10.56
CA PHE A 134 12.74 -6.19 -10.08
C PHE A 134 12.79 -5.88 -8.58
N PRO A 135 11.96 -4.92 -8.09
CA PRO A 135 11.90 -4.50 -6.71
C PRO A 135 11.54 -5.61 -5.72
N PHE A 136 12.33 -5.69 -4.63
CA PHE A 136 12.05 -6.49 -3.44
C PHE A 136 11.67 -5.58 -2.28
N PHE A 137 10.66 -6.01 -1.53
CA PHE A 137 10.20 -5.36 -0.30
C PHE A 137 10.64 -6.13 0.94
N GLY A 138 10.33 -5.59 2.11
CA GLY A 138 10.55 -6.28 3.37
C GLY A 138 9.71 -7.55 3.47
N ARG A 139 10.20 -8.54 4.24
CA ARG A 139 9.43 -9.76 4.52
C ARG A 139 8.17 -9.40 5.30
N ILE A 140 7.02 -9.88 4.85
CA ILE A 140 5.71 -9.57 5.40
C ILE A 140 4.94 -10.83 5.80
N LYS A 141 3.89 -10.65 6.63
CA LYS A 141 2.79 -11.59 6.76
C LYS A 141 1.69 -11.21 5.77
N ILE A 142 1.07 -12.20 5.13
CA ILE A 142 0.00 -11.99 4.15
C ILE A 142 -1.34 -12.58 4.61
N MET A 143 -1.33 -13.28 5.74
CA MET A 143 -2.50 -13.91 6.35
C MET A 143 -2.57 -13.61 7.85
N GLY A 144 -3.80 -13.65 8.40
CA GLY A 144 -4.07 -13.42 9.82
C GLY A 144 -4.23 -11.94 10.17
N SER A 145 -4.29 -11.66 11.47
CA SER A 145 -4.51 -10.30 12.01
C SER A 145 -3.36 -9.34 11.76
N GLU A 146 -2.15 -9.87 11.52
CA GLU A 146 -0.94 -9.11 11.26
C GLU A 146 -0.58 -9.05 9.76
N ALA A 147 -1.53 -9.39 8.88
CA ALA A 147 -1.32 -9.29 7.44
C ALA A 147 -0.99 -7.84 7.05
N ASP A 148 0.03 -7.68 6.20
CA ASP A 148 0.40 -6.38 5.65
C ASP A 148 -0.81 -5.71 4.96
N PRO A 149 -1.11 -4.45 5.25
CA PRO A 149 -2.30 -3.78 4.73
C PRO A 149 -2.38 -3.73 3.21
N ALA A 150 -1.25 -3.56 2.50
CA ALA A 150 -1.22 -3.56 1.04
C ALA A 150 -1.52 -4.95 0.48
N PHE A 151 -0.98 -6.00 1.10
CA PHE A 151 -1.25 -7.38 0.68
C PHE A 151 -2.68 -7.82 1.04
N LYS A 152 -3.19 -7.39 2.20
CA LYS A 152 -4.58 -7.59 2.58
C LYS A 152 -5.55 -6.95 1.57
N PHE A 153 -5.25 -5.76 1.06
CA PHE A 153 -6.04 -5.13 0.00
C PHE A 153 -6.12 -6.02 -1.25
N LEU A 154 -5.03 -6.65 -1.66
CA LEU A 154 -5.01 -7.57 -2.81
C LEU A 154 -5.91 -8.77 -2.60
N THR A 155 -5.78 -9.44 -1.44
CA THR A 155 -6.56 -10.63 -1.10
C THR A 155 -8.04 -10.33 -0.92
N ASP A 156 -8.38 -9.21 -0.28
CA ASP A 156 -9.76 -8.74 -0.12
C ASP A 156 -10.39 -8.40 -1.48
N SER A 157 -9.63 -7.79 -2.40
CA SER A 157 -10.12 -7.42 -3.75
C SER A 157 -10.58 -8.63 -4.57
N VAL A 158 -9.94 -9.78 -4.39
CA VAL A 158 -10.28 -11.02 -5.10
C VAL A 158 -11.04 -12.02 -4.24
N GLN A 159 -11.25 -11.71 -2.95
CA GLN A 159 -11.87 -12.59 -1.94
C GLN A 159 -11.22 -13.99 -1.90
N LYS A 160 -9.90 -14.03 -2.03
CA LYS A 160 -9.08 -15.24 -1.99
C LYS A 160 -7.83 -15.00 -1.17
N THR A 161 -7.48 -15.98 -0.35
CA THR A 161 -6.25 -15.98 0.46
C THR A 161 -5.24 -16.93 -0.16
N PRO A 162 -3.98 -16.52 -0.37
CA PRO A 162 -2.93 -17.40 -0.83
C PRO A 162 -2.79 -18.63 0.06
N LYS A 163 -2.62 -19.80 -0.55
CA LYS A 163 -2.40 -21.07 0.16
C LYS A 163 -0.96 -21.56 0.02
N TRP A 164 -0.16 -20.87 -0.78
CA TRP A 164 1.24 -21.21 -1.03
C TRP A 164 2.03 -20.00 -1.54
N ASN A 165 3.33 -20.15 -1.73
CA ASN A 165 4.22 -19.16 -2.33
C ASN A 165 3.85 -18.89 -3.80
N PHE A 166 4.28 -17.76 -4.34
CA PHE A 166 4.16 -17.36 -5.74
C PHE A 166 2.72 -17.19 -6.27
N TRP A 167 1.79 -16.80 -5.41
CA TRP A 167 0.55 -16.22 -5.90
C TRP A 167 0.84 -14.86 -6.52
N LYS A 168 0.17 -14.54 -7.60
CA LYS A 168 0.41 -13.36 -8.40
C LYS A 168 -0.87 -12.55 -8.52
N PHE A 169 -0.76 -11.24 -8.35
CA PHE A 169 -1.88 -10.29 -8.48
C PHE A 169 -1.51 -9.24 -9.52
N LEU A 170 -2.26 -9.14 -10.59
CA LEU A 170 -2.09 -8.12 -11.61
C LEU A 170 -2.91 -6.89 -11.22
N VAL A 171 -2.21 -5.78 -11.04
CA VAL A 171 -2.77 -4.49 -10.67
C VAL A 171 -2.64 -3.55 -11.87
N ASN A 172 -3.74 -2.90 -12.24
CA ASN A 172 -3.75 -1.94 -13.33
C ASN A 172 -3.10 -0.59 -12.92
N PRO A 173 -2.81 0.32 -13.87
CA PRO A 173 -2.20 1.63 -13.58
C PRO A 173 -2.95 2.52 -12.59
N GLU A 174 -4.24 2.28 -12.37
CA GLU A 174 -5.06 2.98 -11.39
C GLU A 174 -5.01 2.35 -9.98
N GLY A 175 -4.36 1.18 -9.82
CA GLY A 175 -4.21 0.47 -8.55
C GLY A 175 -5.32 -0.53 -8.23
N ARG A 176 -6.12 -0.93 -9.22
CA ARG A 176 -7.16 -1.96 -9.06
C ARG A 176 -6.61 -3.33 -9.44
N VAL A 177 -6.94 -4.35 -8.63
CA VAL A 177 -6.62 -5.74 -8.99
C VAL A 177 -7.54 -6.20 -10.10
N VAL A 178 -6.95 -6.59 -11.25
CA VAL A 178 -7.71 -7.02 -12.44
C VAL A 178 -7.64 -8.53 -12.68
N ARG A 179 -6.63 -9.20 -12.13
CA ARG A 179 -6.44 -10.65 -12.23
C ARG A 179 -5.60 -11.17 -11.08
N PHE A 180 -5.74 -12.46 -10.76
CA PHE A 180 -4.81 -13.18 -9.88
C PHE A 180 -4.58 -14.60 -10.40
N TRP A 181 -3.45 -15.20 -10.01
CA TRP A 181 -3.07 -16.57 -10.32
C TRP A 181 -2.52 -17.25 -9.08
N ARG A 182 -2.77 -18.53 -8.97
CA ARG A 182 -2.17 -19.42 -7.98
C ARG A 182 -0.78 -19.87 -8.45
N THR A 183 -0.08 -20.56 -7.57
CA THR A 183 1.30 -21.03 -7.82
C THR A 183 1.40 -21.97 -9.03
N ASP A 184 0.39 -22.81 -9.22
CA ASP A 184 0.33 -23.89 -10.20
C ASP A 184 -0.18 -23.44 -11.58
N GLU A 185 -0.57 -22.18 -11.72
CA GLU A 185 -1.07 -21.67 -13.00
C GLU A 185 0.08 -21.35 -13.97
N PRO A 186 -0.09 -21.64 -15.28
CA PRO A 186 0.96 -21.50 -16.28
C PRO A 186 1.49 -20.05 -16.39
N ALA A 187 2.82 -19.89 -16.44
CA ALA A 187 3.49 -18.60 -16.63
C ALA A 187 3.00 -17.88 -17.90
N GLU A 188 2.68 -18.63 -18.96
CA GLU A 188 2.15 -18.09 -20.22
C GLU A 188 0.79 -17.40 -20.04
N SER A 189 -0.06 -17.88 -19.13
CA SER A 189 -1.32 -17.20 -18.77
C SER A 189 -1.05 -15.83 -18.18
N VAL A 190 -0.05 -15.72 -17.28
CA VAL A 190 0.37 -14.47 -16.66
C VAL A 190 0.92 -13.51 -17.71
N ARG A 191 1.82 -13.98 -18.57
CA ARG A 191 2.43 -13.23 -19.68
C ARG A 191 1.37 -12.62 -20.58
N ARG A 192 0.46 -13.43 -21.09
CA ARG A 192 -0.60 -12.99 -22.02
C ARG A 192 -1.47 -11.87 -21.41
N GLU A 193 -1.92 -12.03 -20.19
CA GLU A 193 -2.79 -11.05 -19.53
C GLU A 193 -2.05 -9.76 -19.17
N ALA A 194 -0.81 -9.87 -18.70
CA ALA A 194 0.02 -8.70 -18.39
C ALA A 194 0.33 -7.89 -19.66
N THR A 195 0.73 -8.57 -20.74
CA THR A 195 0.99 -7.93 -22.05
C THR A 195 -0.28 -7.27 -22.60
N ALA A 196 -1.43 -7.95 -22.53
CA ALA A 196 -2.69 -7.38 -22.98
C ALA A 196 -3.10 -6.14 -22.17
N LEU A 197 -2.84 -6.13 -20.87
CA LEU A 197 -3.11 -4.95 -20.03
C LEU A 197 -2.21 -3.78 -20.40
N VAL A 198 -0.89 -4.02 -20.56
CA VAL A 198 0.08 -2.98 -20.94
C VAL A 198 -0.27 -2.38 -22.29
N ASN A 199 -0.55 -3.20 -23.30
CA ASN A 199 -0.87 -2.74 -24.67
C ASN A 199 -2.16 -1.89 -24.69
N ARG A 200 -3.20 -2.30 -23.97
CA ARG A 200 -4.43 -1.50 -23.86
C ARG A 200 -4.20 -0.12 -23.25
N TRP A 201 -3.27 -0.03 -22.30
CA TRP A 201 -2.99 1.23 -21.62
C TRP A 201 -2.08 2.17 -22.42
N GLN A 202 -1.24 1.63 -23.29
CA GLN A 202 -0.41 2.42 -24.20
C GLN A 202 -1.19 2.97 -25.41
N GLY A 203 -2.32 2.34 -25.76
CA GLY A 203 -3.17 2.75 -26.89
C GLY A 203 -4.32 3.68 -26.52
N ALA A 204 -4.44 4.05 -25.22
CA ALA A 204 -5.44 4.97 -24.71
C ALA A 204 -4.86 6.36 -24.43
#